data_a8c3bca7c0593b08d684d77e5c63e639
#
_entry.id   a8c3bca7c0593b08d684d77e5c63e639
#
_cell.length_a   1.000
_cell.length_b   1.000
_cell.length_c   1.000
_cell.angle_alpha   90.00
_cell.angle_beta   90.00
_cell.angle_gamma   90.00
#
_symmetry.space_group_name_H-M   'P 1'
#
loop_
_entity.id
_entity.type
_entity.pdbx_description
1 polymer ?
#
loop_
_entity_poly.entity_id
_entity_poly.type
_entity_poly.pdbx_seq_one_letter_code
_entity_poly.pdbx_strand_id
1 'polypeptide(L)'
;MRTRFTFLCAALSLAACATQSPSTQQDAGTLSAQRAAFAQAGATAHGRAVKVMIVTMFAPEAKTWLDRLGPWESVTIAGLSPDYPNVQCNADDVCVMTTGMGHANAAASTMALAFAPQFDLRKTYFLIAGIAGVNPEHGTIGSAAWSDWLVDFGLQWEIDGDGRPRGWRTGYLGINTKSPAEKPALDYRTEVFRLNPRLTEAAWAISHDVTLADNAQAQAARAKYAYAPANRPPTVIRCDSVADDTWWSGKALGARASEFTRQLTGGQGVYCMTQQEDNATFEALSRAARAQRVDLDRVAVLRAGSDFDRPYAGESNAANLLNYASQGGFAPALENLYRAGHPLVQTIVSHWSEWQDGVPSSPASSPR
;
A
#
# COMPACT_ATOMS: atom_id res chain seq x y z
N MET A 1 8.89 28.86 -79.04
CA MET A 1 9.91 29.61 -78.36
C MET A 1 10.42 28.73 -77.20
N ARG A 2 11.65 28.19 -77.42
CA ARG A 2 12.34 27.29 -76.46
C ARG A 2 13.39 28.11 -75.74
N THR A 3 13.30 28.27 -74.47
CA THR A 3 14.32 28.93 -73.64
C THR A 3 15.03 27.85 -72.84
N ARG A 4 16.30 27.64 -73.13
CA ARG A 4 17.21 26.75 -72.40
C ARG A 4 17.77 27.51 -71.19
N PHE A 5 17.67 26.96 -70.03
CA PHE A 5 18.41 27.42 -68.82
C PHE A 5 19.59 26.48 -68.59
N THR A 6 20.75 27.09 -68.61
CA THR A 6 22.08 26.45 -68.38
C THR A 6 22.31 26.43 -66.84
N PHE A 7 22.50 25.24 -66.26
CA PHE A 7 22.95 25.10 -64.89
C PHE A 7 24.48 25.22 -64.79
N LEU A 8 24.93 26.19 -64.02
CA LEU A 8 26.31 26.38 -63.63
C LEU A 8 26.58 25.60 -62.32
N CYS A 9 27.40 24.52 -62.37
CA CYS A 9 27.88 23.82 -61.21
C CYS A 9 29.00 24.59 -60.53
N ALA A 10 28.73 25.14 -59.33
CA ALA A 10 29.77 25.63 -58.43
C ALA A 10 30.19 24.52 -57.47
N ALA A 11 31.44 24.04 -57.59
CA ALA A 11 32.01 23.12 -56.62
C ALA A 11 32.43 23.86 -55.37
N LEU A 12 31.75 23.62 -54.26
CA LEU A 12 32.16 24.04 -52.90
C LEU A 12 33.04 22.95 -52.30
N SER A 13 34.29 23.26 -52.06
CA SER A 13 35.27 22.47 -51.33
C SER A 13 34.92 22.55 -49.83
N LEU A 14 34.42 21.47 -49.23
CA LEU A 14 34.25 21.34 -47.79
C LEU A 14 35.61 21.03 -47.15
N ALA A 15 36.18 22.01 -46.48
CA ALA A 15 37.28 21.79 -45.54
C ALA A 15 36.72 21.14 -44.26
N ALA A 16 37.06 19.87 -44.03
CA ALA A 16 36.71 19.16 -42.80
C ALA A 16 37.61 19.68 -41.66
N CYS A 17 37.07 20.55 -40.79
CA CYS A 17 37.64 20.79 -39.47
C CYS A 17 37.31 19.59 -38.56
N ALA A 18 38.30 18.72 -38.35
CA ALA A 18 38.22 17.71 -37.28
C ALA A 18 38.35 18.40 -35.94
N THR A 19 37.23 18.66 -35.30
CA THR A 19 37.21 18.99 -33.88
C THR A 19 37.41 17.69 -33.08
N GLN A 20 38.60 17.51 -32.54
CA GLN A 20 38.88 16.49 -31.54
C GLN A 20 38.05 16.80 -30.30
N SER A 21 37.05 15.98 -30.01
CA SER A 21 36.38 15.94 -28.71
C SER A 21 37.41 15.51 -27.67
N PRO A 22 37.51 16.18 -26.50
CA PRO A 22 38.36 15.70 -25.42
C PRO A 22 37.79 14.36 -24.96
N SER A 23 38.54 13.29 -25.13
CA SER A 23 38.29 12.01 -24.50
C SER A 23 38.46 12.20 -23.01
N THR A 24 37.34 12.32 -22.28
CA THR A 24 37.33 12.13 -20.81
C THR A 24 37.64 10.66 -20.54
N GLN A 25 38.92 10.33 -20.50
CA GLN A 25 39.40 9.19 -19.76
C GLN A 25 39.14 9.51 -18.28
N GLN A 26 37.93 9.17 -17.79
CA GLN A 26 37.73 9.05 -16.37
C GLN A 26 38.59 7.88 -15.91
N ASP A 27 39.61 8.19 -15.14
CA ASP A 27 40.55 7.24 -14.59
C ASP A 27 39.77 6.10 -13.88
N ALA A 28 40.00 4.86 -14.34
CA ALA A 28 39.42 3.67 -13.74
C ALA A 28 39.73 3.59 -12.21
N GLY A 29 40.81 4.25 -11.78
CA GLY A 29 41.16 4.44 -10.38
C GLY A 29 40.19 5.32 -9.62
N THR A 30 39.67 6.38 -10.20
CA THR A 30 38.68 7.30 -9.56
C THR A 30 37.35 6.62 -9.37
N LEU A 31 36.89 5.82 -10.35
CA LEU A 31 35.64 5.04 -10.26
C LEU A 31 35.78 3.90 -9.23
N SER A 32 36.93 3.27 -9.12
CA SER A 32 37.17 2.22 -8.11
C SER A 32 37.26 2.81 -6.70
N ALA A 33 37.88 3.97 -6.54
CA ALA A 33 37.96 4.70 -5.27
C ALA A 33 36.59 5.22 -4.83
N GLN A 34 35.78 5.73 -5.77
CA GLN A 34 34.39 6.12 -5.47
C GLN A 34 33.51 4.92 -5.11
N ARG A 35 33.63 3.77 -5.79
CA ARG A 35 32.95 2.53 -5.43
C ARG A 35 33.38 2.01 -4.07
N ALA A 36 34.68 2.06 -3.74
CA ALA A 36 35.19 1.69 -2.43
C ALA A 36 34.72 2.66 -1.32
N ALA A 37 34.68 3.97 -1.59
CA ALA A 37 34.12 4.96 -0.67
C ALA A 37 32.61 4.79 -0.45
N PHE A 38 31.83 4.47 -1.50
CA PHE A 38 30.41 4.10 -1.36
C PHE A 38 30.23 2.79 -0.60
N ALA A 39 31.07 1.78 -0.84
CA ALA A 39 31.04 0.52 -0.10
C ALA A 39 31.46 0.71 1.37
N GLN A 40 32.44 1.55 1.66
CA GLN A 40 32.85 1.86 3.03
C GLN A 40 31.86 2.78 3.77
N ALA A 41 31.24 3.75 3.10
CA ALA A 41 30.17 4.56 3.68
C ALA A 41 28.94 3.72 4.03
N GLY A 42 28.69 2.62 3.29
CA GLY A 42 27.65 1.63 3.63
C GLY A 42 28.00 0.68 4.77
N ALA A 43 29.29 0.60 5.16
CA ALA A 43 29.77 -0.39 6.14
C ALA A 43 29.99 0.17 7.57
N THR A 44 29.85 1.49 7.81
CA THR A 44 30.28 2.11 9.09
C THR A 44 29.23 2.97 9.80
N ALA A 45 28.03 3.15 9.29
CA ALA A 45 26.91 3.72 10.03
C ALA A 45 25.84 2.64 10.19
N HIS A 46 25.84 1.93 11.30
CA HIS A 46 24.68 1.16 11.73
C HIS A 46 23.57 2.18 12.03
N GLY A 47 22.62 2.37 11.10
CA GLY A 47 21.43 3.15 11.36
C GLY A 47 20.67 2.61 12.58
N ARG A 48 19.75 3.39 13.12
CA ARG A 48 18.89 2.94 14.22
C ARG A 48 18.16 1.66 13.84
N ALA A 49 18.34 0.60 14.60
CA ALA A 49 17.55 -0.62 14.46
C ALA A 49 16.09 -0.33 14.90
N VAL A 50 15.13 -0.70 14.06
CA VAL A 50 13.70 -0.50 14.30
C VAL A 50 13.04 -1.86 14.45
N LYS A 51 12.28 -2.06 15.55
CA LYS A 51 11.51 -3.30 15.76
C LYS A 51 10.22 -3.29 14.94
N VAL A 52 9.46 -2.20 15.01
CA VAL A 52 8.21 -2.04 14.28
C VAL A 52 8.18 -0.67 13.59
N MET A 53 7.89 -0.66 12.29
CA MET A 53 7.61 0.52 11.51
C MET A 53 6.11 0.53 11.15
N ILE A 54 5.36 1.45 11.74
CA ILE A 54 3.94 1.67 11.41
C ILE A 54 3.90 2.64 10.24
N VAL A 55 3.28 2.21 9.14
CA VAL A 55 3.13 3.00 7.91
C VAL A 55 1.69 3.47 7.81
N THR A 56 1.50 4.78 7.82
CA THR A 56 0.19 5.45 7.69
C THR A 56 0.19 6.36 6.47
N MET A 57 -0.97 6.81 6.01
CA MET A 57 -1.10 7.53 4.76
C MET A 57 -1.38 9.02 4.94
N PHE A 58 -1.99 9.40 6.07
CA PHE A 58 -2.29 10.81 6.37
C PHE A 58 -2.35 11.08 7.87
N ALA A 59 -2.35 12.35 8.25
CA ALA A 59 -2.21 12.78 9.64
C ALA A 59 -3.19 12.15 10.66
N PRO A 60 -4.49 11.96 10.38
CA PRO A 60 -5.41 11.33 11.32
C PRO A 60 -5.07 9.87 11.65
N GLU A 61 -4.58 9.09 10.67
CA GLU A 61 -4.12 7.71 10.91
C GLU A 61 -2.86 7.70 11.79
N ALA A 62 -1.87 8.55 11.46
CA ALA A 62 -0.65 8.70 12.25
C ALA A 62 -0.96 9.14 13.68
N LYS A 63 -1.86 10.11 13.85
CA LYS A 63 -2.26 10.64 15.15
C LYS A 63 -2.77 9.55 16.10
N THR A 64 -3.46 8.56 15.58
CA THR A 64 -3.96 7.41 16.35
C THR A 64 -2.86 6.70 17.13
N TRP A 65 -1.66 6.58 16.53
CA TRP A 65 -0.48 5.97 17.13
C TRP A 65 0.35 6.97 17.92
N LEU A 66 0.52 8.17 17.37
CA LEU A 66 1.37 9.21 17.96
C LEU A 66 0.87 9.68 19.32
N ASP A 67 -0.43 9.76 19.52
CA ASP A 67 -1.02 10.18 20.81
C ASP A 67 -0.81 9.15 21.93
N ARG A 68 -0.47 7.88 21.60
CA ARG A 68 -0.52 6.77 22.56
C ARG A 68 0.83 6.10 22.83
N LEU A 69 1.77 6.17 21.90
CA LEU A 69 3.03 5.43 21.97
C LEU A 69 4.24 6.34 22.21
N GLY A 70 4.05 7.64 22.45
CA GLY A 70 5.13 8.58 22.75
C GLY A 70 5.79 8.37 24.14
N PRO A 71 6.85 9.11 24.41
CA PRO A 71 7.36 10.26 23.67
C PRO A 71 8.12 9.90 22.39
N TRP A 72 8.23 10.85 21.46
CA TRP A 72 8.78 10.66 20.13
C TRP A 72 10.00 11.50 19.86
N GLU A 73 10.96 10.90 19.17
CA GLU A 73 12.08 11.56 18.50
C GLU A 73 11.78 11.65 17.01
N SER A 74 11.95 12.84 16.42
CA SER A 74 11.74 13.07 14.99
C SER A 74 13.02 12.86 14.21
N VAL A 75 12.99 12.01 13.19
CA VAL A 75 14.09 11.74 12.26
C VAL A 75 13.69 12.21 10.87
N THR A 76 14.32 13.27 10.36
CA THR A 76 14.06 13.78 9.01
C THR A 76 14.69 12.88 7.95
N ILE A 77 13.90 12.48 6.96
CA ILE A 77 14.34 11.62 5.86
C ILE A 77 14.18 12.37 4.54
N ALA A 78 15.26 12.49 3.80
CA ALA A 78 15.21 13.07 2.46
C ALA A 78 14.39 12.18 1.51
N GLY A 79 13.47 12.80 0.77
CA GLY A 79 12.62 12.11 -0.21
C GLY A 79 11.28 11.60 0.34
N LEU A 80 10.98 11.82 1.63
CA LEU A 80 9.61 11.68 2.13
C LEU A 80 8.70 12.79 1.57
N SER A 81 7.39 12.61 1.70
CA SER A 81 6.42 13.66 1.37
C SER A 81 6.77 14.96 2.11
N PRO A 82 6.73 16.12 1.42
CA PRO A 82 6.98 17.41 2.06
C PRO A 82 6.00 17.74 3.20
N ASP A 83 4.79 17.15 3.17
CA ASP A 83 3.81 17.29 4.24
C ASP A 83 4.16 16.43 5.47
N TYR A 84 4.95 15.38 5.29
CA TYR A 84 5.36 14.40 6.32
C TYR A 84 6.85 14.07 6.23
N PRO A 85 7.76 15.05 6.43
CA PRO A 85 9.19 14.87 6.16
C PRO A 85 9.91 14.03 7.23
N ASN A 86 9.23 13.64 8.30
CA ASN A 86 9.83 13.01 9.46
C ASN A 86 9.22 11.64 9.76
N VAL A 87 10.08 10.71 10.18
CA VAL A 87 9.71 9.50 10.88
C VAL A 87 9.77 9.77 12.39
N GLN A 88 8.73 9.40 13.13
CA GLN A 88 8.65 9.56 14.56
C GLN A 88 9.01 8.23 15.23
N CYS A 89 10.04 8.17 16.08
CA CYS A 89 10.48 6.97 16.74
C CYS A 89 10.47 7.11 18.27
N ASN A 90 10.01 6.09 18.99
CA ASN A 90 10.00 6.07 20.45
C ASN A 90 11.18 5.24 21.03
N ALA A 91 11.26 5.15 22.37
CA ALA A 91 12.31 4.43 23.09
C ALA A 91 12.22 2.90 22.94
N ASP A 92 11.07 2.37 22.53
CA ASP A 92 10.85 0.93 22.34
C ASP A 92 11.23 0.45 20.93
N ASP A 93 11.85 1.32 20.11
CA ASP A 93 12.18 1.10 18.70
C ASP A 93 10.94 0.88 17.81
N VAL A 94 9.80 1.47 18.20
CA VAL A 94 8.62 1.61 17.35
C VAL A 94 8.69 2.95 16.65
N CYS A 95 8.52 2.94 15.33
CA CYS A 95 8.53 4.16 14.53
C CYS A 95 7.21 4.29 13.74
N VAL A 96 6.81 5.52 13.47
CA VAL A 96 5.65 5.87 12.63
C VAL A 96 6.12 6.72 11.47
N MET A 97 5.78 6.29 10.25
CA MET A 97 5.97 7.04 9.01
C MET A 97 4.60 7.34 8.39
N THR A 98 4.46 8.54 7.81
CA THR A 98 3.29 8.91 6.99
C THR A 98 3.72 9.10 5.55
N THR A 99 3.09 8.37 4.62
CA THR A 99 3.52 8.37 3.22
C THR A 99 2.98 9.53 2.40
N GLY A 100 1.83 10.09 2.77
CA GLY A 100 0.91 10.77 1.87
C GLY A 100 -0.02 9.74 1.19
N MET A 101 -1.21 10.18 0.77
CA MET A 101 -2.23 9.33 0.15
C MET A 101 -1.89 9.02 -1.32
N GLY A 102 -2.33 7.85 -1.79
CA GLY A 102 -2.23 7.40 -3.17
C GLY A 102 -0.93 6.66 -3.51
N HIS A 103 -0.96 5.88 -4.60
CA HIS A 103 0.14 5.00 -5.02
C HIS A 103 1.48 5.73 -5.17
N ALA A 104 1.48 6.92 -5.79
CA ALA A 104 2.71 7.68 -6.04
C ALA A 104 3.42 8.09 -4.73
N ASN A 105 2.66 8.62 -3.76
CA ASN A 105 3.19 9.01 -2.46
C ASN A 105 3.66 7.79 -1.66
N ALA A 106 2.86 6.73 -1.66
CA ALA A 106 3.18 5.48 -0.96
C ALA A 106 4.49 4.86 -1.46
N ALA A 107 4.64 4.71 -2.78
CA ALA A 107 5.86 4.18 -3.39
C ALA A 107 7.08 5.05 -3.10
N ALA A 108 6.98 6.37 -3.34
CA ALA A 108 8.10 7.30 -3.19
C ALA A 108 8.58 7.38 -1.74
N SER A 109 7.67 7.58 -0.79
CA SER A 109 8.00 7.68 0.64
C SER A 109 8.56 6.37 1.19
N THR A 110 8.00 5.22 0.81
CA THR A 110 8.49 3.92 1.25
C THR A 110 9.88 3.61 0.69
N MET A 111 10.16 3.96 -0.58
CA MET A 111 11.50 3.84 -1.15
C MET A 111 12.48 4.75 -0.44
N ALA A 112 12.13 6.00 -0.16
CA ALA A 112 12.98 6.93 0.58
C ALA A 112 13.34 6.38 1.97
N LEU A 113 12.36 5.89 2.72
CA LEU A 113 12.56 5.25 4.02
C LEU A 113 13.48 4.03 3.92
N ALA A 114 13.18 3.10 3.01
CA ALA A 114 13.87 1.81 2.93
C ALA A 114 15.36 1.94 2.59
N PHE A 115 15.76 3.01 1.93
CA PHE A 115 17.16 3.32 1.59
C PHE A 115 17.77 4.42 2.45
N ALA A 116 17.04 4.94 3.44
CA ALA A 116 17.55 5.94 4.37
C ALA A 116 18.70 5.38 5.23
N PRO A 117 19.88 6.02 5.27
CA PRO A 117 21.02 5.54 6.07
C PRO A 117 20.78 5.65 7.58
N GLN A 118 19.77 6.43 7.99
CA GLN A 118 19.43 6.63 9.41
C GLN A 118 18.85 5.37 10.06
N PHE A 119 18.39 4.38 9.28
CA PHE A 119 17.72 3.19 9.78
C PHE A 119 18.38 1.88 9.32
N ASP A 120 18.38 0.89 10.22
CA ASP A 120 18.55 -0.53 9.90
C ASP A 120 17.20 -1.24 9.98
N LEU A 121 16.64 -1.56 8.82
CA LEU A 121 15.29 -2.11 8.68
C LEU A 121 15.29 -3.62 8.37
N ARG A 122 16.44 -4.29 8.40
CA ARG A 122 16.57 -5.70 7.98
C ARG A 122 15.75 -6.68 8.84
N LYS A 123 15.50 -6.33 10.10
CA LYS A 123 14.69 -7.14 11.03
C LYS A 123 13.35 -6.47 11.39
N THR A 124 13.05 -5.32 10.81
CA THR A 124 11.87 -4.52 11.12
C THR A 124 10.59 -5.21 10.65
N TYR A 125 9.60 -5.26 11.54
CA TYR A 125 8.22 -5.56 11.17
C TYR A 125 7.53 -4.30 10.68
N PHE A 126 6.94 -4.37 9.49
CA PHE A 126 6.15 -3.28 8.92
C PHE A 126 4.67 -3.55 9.17
N LEU A 127 3.99 -2.61 9.81
CA LEU A 127 2.55 -2.59 9.95
C LEU A 127 2.00 -1.48 9.05
N ILE A 128 1.47 -1.83 7.88
CA ILE A 128 0.75 -0.89 7.02
C ILE A 128 -0.65 -0.77 7.58
N ALA A 129 -1.01 0.41 8.12
CA ALA A 129 -2.23 0.61 8.88
C ALA A 129 -2.98 1.86 8.41
N GLY A 130 -4.11 1.68 7.76
CA GLY A 130 -4.92 2.76 7.21
C GLY A 130 -6.41 2.45 7.14
N ILE A 131 -7.22 3.49 6.97
CA ILE A 131 -8.66 3.33 6.73
C ILE A 131 -8.94 2.86 5.31
N ALA A 132 -10.15 2.38 5.07
CA ALA A 132 -10.56 1.81 3.78
C ALA A 132 -12.07 1.90 3.59
N GLY A 133 -12.54 1.81 2.35
CA GLY A 133 -13.91 1.45 2.04
C GLY A 133 -14.13 -0.05 2.34
N VAL A 134 -15.26 -0.43 2.91
CA VAL A 134 -15.56 -1.83 3.25
C VAL A 134 -16.64 -2.42 2.35
N ASN A 135 -16.37 -3.64 1.87
CA ASN A 135 -17.37 -4.46 1.17
C ASN A 135 -18.41 -4.99 2.18
N PRO A 136 -19.69 -4.59 2.08
CA PRO A 136 -20.74 -5.00 3.02
C PRO A 136 -21.05 -6.49 3.00
N GLU A 137 -20.57 -7.25 2.00
CA GLU A 137 -20.75 -8.70 1.95
C GLU A 137 -19.79 -9.44 2.88
N HIS A 138 -18.70 -8.78 3.31
CA HIS A 138 -17.64 -9.41 4.10
C HIS A 138 -17.28 -8.65 5.38
N GLY A 139 -17.73 -7.38 5.53
CA GLY A 139 -17.44 -6.56 6.70
C GLY A 139 -18.51 -5.50 6.95
N THR A 140 -18.25 -4.65 7.93
CA THR A 140 -19.09 -3.49 8.23
C THR A 140 -18.22 -2.29 8.59
N ILE A 141 -18.83 -1.12 8.65
CA ILE A 141 -18.16 0.12 9.10
C ILE A 141 -17.55 -0.11 10.50
N GLY A 142 -16.27 0.24 10.63
CA GLY A 142 -15.49 0.03 11.84
C GLY A 142 -14.80 -1.34 11.93
N SER A 143 -15.12 -2.33 11.08
CA SER A 143 -14.38 -3.61 11.06
C SER A 143 -12.93 -3.39 10.72
N ALA A 144 -12.02 -4.09 11.38
CA ALA A 144 -10.58 -4.08 11.11
C ALA A 144 -10.17 -5.41 10.45
N ALA A 145 -9.52 -5.35 9.30
CA ALA A 145 -9.19 -6.52 8.49
C ALA A 145 -7.69 -6.71 8.36
N TRP A 146 -7.22 -7.92 8.67
CA TRP A 146 -5.87 -8.39 8.34
C TRP A 146 -5.90 -9.06 6.97
N SER A 147 -5.01 -8.63 6.07
CA SER A 147 -4.96 -9.11 4.69
C SER A 147 -3.91 -10.21 4.50
N ASP A 148 -4.25 -11.23 3.71
CA ASP A 148 -3.30 -12.22 3.17
C ASP A 148 -2.85 -11.86 1.75
N TRP A 149 -3.66 -11.11 1.01
CA TRP A 149 -3.42 -10.72 -0.37
C TRP A 149 -3.63 -9.21 -0.55
N LEU A 150 -2.81 -8.64 -1.41
CA LEU A 150 -2.94 -7.27 -1.90
C LEU A 150 -3.16 -7.34 -3.41
N VAL A 151 -4.22 -6.70 -3.90
CA VAL A 151 -4.60 -6.71 -5.32
C VAL A 151 -4.67 -5.28 -5.82
N ASP A 152 -4.00 -4.99 -6.93
CA ASP A 152 -4.08 -3.70 -7.61
C ASP A 152 -5.25 -3.70 -8.61
N PHE A 153 -6.33 -3.02 -8.24
CA PHE A 153 -7.52 -2.90 -9.07
C PHE A 153 -7.35 -1.88 -10.20
N GLY A 154 -6.43 -0.95 -10.07
CA GLY A 154 -6.10 0.04 -11.09
C GLY A 154 -5.37 -0.55 -12.32
N LEU A 155 -4.74 -1.72 -12.18
CA LEU A 155 -4.03 -2.39 -13.28
C LEU A 155 -5.00 -3.23 -14.13
N GLN A 156 -5.92 -2.57 -14.79
CA GLN A 156 -6.91 -3.14 -15.71
C GLN A 156 -7.04 -2.27 -16.96
N TRP A 157 -7.62 -2.82 -18.01
CA TRP A 157 -8.19 -2.02 -19.09
C TRP A 157 -9.60 -1.60 -18.73
N GLU A 158 -9.97 -0.40 -19.11
CA GLU A 158 -11.34 0.11 -19.02
C GLU A 158 -11.85 0.53 -20.39
N ILE A 159 -13.02 0.01 -20.77
CA ILE A 159 -13.80 0.45 -21.90
C ILE A 159 -14.84 1.44 -21.38
N ASP A 160 -14.99 2.58 -22.04
CA ASP A 160 -16.04 3.56 -21.74
C ASP A 160 -17.41 2.88 -21.56
N GLY A 161 -18.13 3.30 -20.52
CA GLY A 161 -19.40 2.69 -20.12
C GLY A 161 -20.42 2.54 -21.25
N ASP A 162 -20.50 3.53 -22.14
CA ASP A 162 -21.42 3.51 -23.30
C ASP A 162 -20.94 2.57 -24.41
N GLY A 163 -19.63 2.33 -24.50
CA GLY A 163 -19.01 1.44 -25.49
C GLY A 163 -18.84 -0.01 -25.02
N ARG A 164 -19.18 -0.34 -23.77
CA ARG A 164 -18.96 -1.69 -23.23
C ARG A 164 -19.82 -2.74 -23.92
N PRO A 165 -19.31 -3.96 -24.16
CA PRO A 165 -20.09 -5.04 -24.72
C PRO A 165 -21.34 -5.38 -23.90
N ARG A 166 -22.43 -5.73 -24.60
CA ARG A 166 -23.67 -6.12 -23.94
C ARG A 166 -23.47 -7.30 -23.00
N GLY A 167 -23.97 -7.18 -21.78
CA GLY A 167 -23.87 -8.21 -20.74
C GLY A 167 -22.67 -8.03 -19.79
N TRP A 168 -21.74 -7.15 -20.08
CA TRP A 168 -20.70 -6.79 -19.12
C TRP A 168 -21.26 -5.82 -18.06
N ARG A 169 -20.94 -6.08 -16.79
CA ARG A 169 -21.41 -5.23 -15.69
C ARG A 169 -20.65 -3.92 -15.59
N THR A 170 -19.36 -3.93 -15.95
CA THR A 170 -18.45 -2.78 -15.97
C THR A 170 -17.66 -2.77 -17.28
N GLY A 171 -16.94 -1.69 -17.57
CA GLY A 171 -15.97 -1.62 -18.66
C GLY A 171 -14.64 -2.30 -18.36
N TYR A 172 -14.41 -2.76 -17.12
CA TYR A 172 -13.12 -3.30 -16.66
C TYR A 172 -12.88 -4.74 -17.10
N LEU A 173 -11.67 -4.99 -17.61
CA LEU A 173 -11.15 -6.32 -17.94
C LEU A 173 -9.63 -6.36 -17.67
N GLY A 174 -9.09 -7.54 -17.47
CA GLY A 174 -7.64 -7.71 -17.27
C GLY A 174 -6.84 -7.22 -18.46
N ILE A 175 -5.65 -6.68 -18.23
CA ILE A 175 -4.74 -6.22 -19.29
C ILE A 175 -4.42 -7.38 -20.22
N ASN A 176 -4.46 -7.13 -21.55
CA ASN A 176 -4.24 -8.11 -22.61
C ASN A 176 -5.26 -9.27 -22.64
N THR A 177 -6.43 -9.13 -21.97
CA THR A 177 -7.54 -10.10 -22.07
C THR A 177 -8.64 -9.65 -23.03
N LYS A 178 -9.55 -10.55 -23.35
CA LYS A 178 -10.69 -10.28 -24.26
C LYS A 178 -12.03 -10.18 -23.54
N SER A 179 -12.05 -10.49 -22.25
CA SER A 179 -13.27 -10.45 -21.44
C SER A 179 -12.96 -10.24 -19.95
N PRO A 180 -13.93 -9.72 -19.14
CA PRO A 180 -13.76 -9.61 -17.69
C PRO A 180 -13.50 -10.94 -16.97
N ALA A 181 -13.94 -12.08 -17.54
CA ALA A 181 -13.79 -13.40 -16.95
C ALA A 181 -12.39 -14.00 -17.15
N GLU A 182 -11.61 -13.46 -18.07
CA GLU A 182 -10.27 -13.97 -18.40
C GLU A 182 -9.22 -13.42 -17.42
N LYS A 183 -8.36 -14.31 -16.91
CA LYS A 183 -7.25 -13.93 -16.04
C LYS A 183 -6.13 -13.29 -16.85
N PRO A 184 -5.62 -12.08 -16.45
CA PRO A 184 -4.47 -11.46 -17.12
C PRO A 184 -3.16 -12.22 -16.87
N ALA A 185 -2.17 -11.98 -17.73
CA ALA A 185 -0.85 -12.62 -17.65
C ALA A 185 0.02 -12.13 -16.48
N LEU A 186 -0.35 -11.05 -15.78
CA LEU A 186 0.40 -10.44 -14.69
C LEU A 186 1.76 -9.87 -15.13
N ASP A 187 1.77 -9.17 -16.24
CA ASP A 187 2.99 -8.65 -16.89
C ASP A 187 3.67 -7.53 -16.11
N TYR A 188 2.91 -6.75 -15.31
CA TYR A 188 3.45 -5.67 -14.49
C TYR A 188 4.14 -6.18 -13.22
N ARG A 189 3.75 -7.39 -12.74
CA ARG A 189 4.29 -8.03 -11.52
C ARG A 189 3.98 -7.28 -10.23
N THR A 190 3.07 -6.31 -10.28
CA THR A 190 2.58 -5.53 -9.14
C THR A 190 1.08 -5.69 -8.93
N GLU A 191 0.43 -6.50 -9.78
CA GLU A 191 -1.02 -6.71 -9.79
C GLU A 191 -1.50 -7.44 -8.54
N VAL A 192 -0.67 -8.33 -7.99
CA VAL A 192 -1.04 -9.13 -6.82
C VAL A 192 0.20 -9.53 -6.01
N PHE A 193 0.09 -9.38 -4.69
CA PHE A 193 1.09 -9.86 -3.74
C PHE A 193 0.43 -10.76 -2.70
N ARG A 194 1.20 -11.74 -2.22
CA ARG A 194 0.83 -12.57 -1.08
C ARG A 194 1.71 -12.20 0.10
N LEU A 195 1.07 -11.87 1.21
CA LEU A 195 1.75 -11.63 2.48
C LEU A 195 2.15 -12.95 3.15
N ASN A 196 2.98 -12.88 4.20
CA ASN A 196 3.33 -14.05 5.00
C ASN A 196 2.10 -14.50 5.81
N PRO A 197 1.49 -15.66 5.48
CA PRO A 197 0.25 -16.11 6.13
C PRO A 197 0.45 -16.44 7.62
N ARG A 198 1.69 -16.72 8.06
CA ARG A 198 1.99 -16.94 9.48
C ARG A 198 1.91 -15.65 10.27
N LEU A 199 2.38 -14.53 9.69
CA LEU A 199 2.28 -13.21 10.34
C LEU A 199 0.83 -12.74 10.39
N THR A 200 0.07 -12.90 9.28
CA THR A 200 -1.36 -12.55 9.25
C THR A 200 -2.16 -13.39 10.26
N GLU A 201 -1.90 -14.69 10.34
CA GLU A 201 -2.52 -15.58 11.33
C GLU A 201 -2.21 -15.15 12.77
N ALA A 202 -0.93 -14.87 13.06
CA ALA A 202 -0.50 -14.40 14.38
C ALA A 202 -1.17 -13.06 14.74
N ALA A 203 -1.21 -12.11 13.81
CA ALA A 203 -1.83 -10.80 14.00
C ALA A 203 -3.34 -10.93 14.30
N TRP A 204 -4.03 -11.79 13.53
CA TRP A 204 -5.45 -12.09 13.75
C TRP A 204 -5.68 -12.80 15.10
N ALA A 205 -4.92 -13.84 15.41
CA ALA A 205 -5.07 -14.60 16.63
C ALA A 205 -4.86 -13.75 17.90
N ILE A 206 -3.95 -12.77 17.83
CA ILE A 206 -3.66 -11.85 18.93
C ILE A 206 -4.78 -10.80 19.11
N SER A 207 -5.50 -10.45 18.02
CA SER A 207 -6.40 -9.28 18.01
C SER A 207 -7.87 -9.59 17.76
N HIS A 208 -8.26 -10.81 17.38
CA HIS A 208 -9.63 -11.11 16.93
C HIS A 208 -10.70 -10.88 17.99
N ASP A 209 -10.36 -10.99 19.28
CA ASP A 209 -11.29 -10.81 20.40
C ASP A 209 -11.33 -9.37 20.95
N VAL A 210 -10.54 -8.44 20.38
CA VAL A 210 -10.55 -7.06 20.88
C VAL A 210 -11.90 -6.39 20.61
N THR A 211 -12.38 -5.65 21.59
CA THR A 211 -13.60 -4.85 21.44
C THR A 211 -13.30 -3.62 20.58
N LEU A 212 -13.90 -3.56 19.40
CA LEU A 212 -13.76 -2.44 18.48
C LEU A 212 -14.66 -1.26 18.87
N ALA A 213 -14.21 -0.05 18.56
CA ALA A 213 -14.98 1.18 18.72
C ALA A 213 -16.13 1.23 17.70
N ASP A 214 -17.22 1.82 18.12
CA ASP A 214 -18.43 2.04 17.34
C ASP A 214 -19.10 3.34 17.76
N ASN A 215 -20.02 3.87 16.96
CA ASN A 215 -20.79 5.05 17.30
C ASN A 215 -22.23 4.99 16.75
N ALA A 216 -23.11 5.83 17.26
CA ALA A 216 -24.51 5.86 16.89
C ALA A 216 -24.72 6.16 15.39
N GLN A 217 -23.87 6.99 14.76
CA GLN A 217 -23.97 7.32 13.35
C GLN A 217 -23.62 6.12 12.46
N ALA A 218 -22.54 5.39 12.77
CA ALA A 218 -22.18 4.16 12.08
C ALA A 218 -23.25 3.07 12.27
N GLN A 219 -23.82 2.97 13.47
CA GLN A 219 -24.95 2.06 13.75
C GLN A 219 -26.17 2.38 12.88
N ALA A 220 -26.54 3.65 12.78
CA ALA A 220 -27.66 4.09 11.93
C ALA A 220 -27.40 3.85 10.44
N ALA A 221 -26.16 4.04 9.98
CA ALA A 221 -25.78 3.80 8.58
C ALA A 221 -25.86 2.30 8.24
N ARG A 222 -25.24 1.42 9.03
CA ARG A 222 -25.24 -0.03 8.76
C ARG A 222 -26.59 -0.69 8.95
N ALA A 223 -27.48 -0.14 9.80
CA ALA A 223 -28.85 -0.62 9.97
C ALA A 223 -29.68 -0.55 8.68
N LYS A 224 -29.27 0.24 7.69
CA LYS A 224 -29.92 0.33 6.37
C LYS A 224 -29.64 -0.89 5.48
N TYR A 225 -28.61 -1.69 5.82
CA TYR A 225 -28.30 -2.93 5.10
C TYR A 225 -29.10 -4.08 5.69
N ALA A 226 -29.77 -4.85 4.84
CA ALA A 226 -30.71 -5.90 5.25
C ALA A 226 -30.04 -7.24 5.61
N TYR A 227 -28.70 -7.32 5.59
CA TYR A 227 -27.95 -8.57 5.71
C TYR A 227 -26.69 -8.45 6.57
N ALA A 228 -26.27 -9.58 7.13
CA ALA A 228 -24.96 -9.71 7.80
C ALA A 228 -23.85 -9.97 6.76
N PRO A 229 -22.59 -9.55 7.05
CA PRO A 229 -22.15 -8.85 8.25
C PRO A 229 -22.40 -7.34 8.26
N ALA A 230 -22.87 -6.75 7.14
CA ALA A 230 -23.02 -5.30 6.99
C ALA A 230 -23.78 -4.63 8.16
N ASN A 231 -24.87 -5.24 8.62
CA ASN A 231 -25.72 -4.70 9.70
C ASN A 231 -25.32 -5.15 11.13
N ARG A 232 -24.16 -5.78 11.29
CA ARG A 232 -23.66 -6.24 12.59
C ARG A 232 -22.65 -5.26 13.19
N PRO A 233 -22.39 -5.32 14.50
CA PRO A 233 -21.27 -4.58 15.10
C PRO A 233 -19.94 -4.90 14.44
N PRO A 234 -18.96 -3.97 14.44
CA PRO A 234 -17.65 -4.20 13.87
C PRO A 234 -16.87 -5.27 14.64
N THR A 235 -16.10 -6.07 13.90
CA THR A 235 -15.21 -7.12 14.42
C THR A 235 -13.89 -7.10 13.71
N VAL A 236 -12.86 -7.72 14.28
CA VAL A 236 -11.61 -8.00 13.57
C VAL A 236 -11.84 -9.21 12.67
N ILE A 237 -11.50 -9.06 11.39
CA ILE A 237 -11.73 -10.06 10.35
C ILE A 237 -10.45 -10.36 9.57
N ARG A 238 -10.44 -11.48 8.83
CA ARG A 238 -9.41 -11.80 7.83
C ARG A 238 -10.02 -11.75 6.46
N CYS A 239 -9.54 -10.84 5.65
CA CYS A 239 -9.91 -10.70 4.25
C CYS A 239 -9.01 -9.68 3.57
N ASP A 240 -9.07 -9.59 2.25
CA ASP A 240 -8.02 -9.01 1.46
C ASP A 240 -8.28 -7.57 1.03
N SER A 241 -7.18 -6.88 0.79
CA SER A 241 -7.15 -5.47 0.42
C SER A 241 -7.01 -5.31 -1.09
N VAL A 242 -7.76 -4.36 -1.63
CA VAL A 242 -7.75 -3.98 -3.05
C VAL A 242 -7.37 -2.51 -3.18
N ALA A 243 -6.29 -2.24 -3.90
CA ALA A 243 -5.73 -0.91 -4.11
C ALA A 243 -6.21 -0.29 -5.43
N ASP A 244 -6.60 0.98 -5.41
CA ASP A 244 -6.87 1.78 -6.61
C ASP A 244 -6.78 3.26 -6.23
N ASP A 245 -6.08 4.09 -7.00
CA ASP A 245 -6.08 5.55 -6.78
C ASP A 245 -7.46 6.17 -7.06
N THR A 246 -8.32 5.50 -7.84
CA THR A 246 -9.71 5.90 -8.02
C THR A 246 -10.55 5.47 -6.81
N TRP A 247 -11.07 6.43 -6.07
CA TRP A 247 -12.10 6.15 -5.07
C TRP A 247 -13.45 5.95 -5.74
N TRP A 248 -13.98 4.76 -5.68
CA TRP A 248 -15.21 4.37 -6.37
C TRP A 248 -16.30 3.87 -5.41
N SER A 249 -17.55 3.87 -5.88
CA SER A 249 -18.68 3.29 -5.17
C SER A 249 -19.64 2.63 -6.15
N GLY A 250 -20.10 1.43 -5.81
CA GLY A 250 -21.15 0.78 -6.54
C GLY A 250 -21.09 -0.74 -6.56
N LYS A 251 -22.28 -1.37 -6.70
CA LYS A 251 -22.41 -2.84 -6.71
C LYS A 251 -21.67 -3.50 -7.88
N ALA A 252 -21.65 -2.86 -9.04
CA ALA A 252 -20.98 -3.42 -10.21
C ALA A 252 -19.46 -3.40 -10.06
N LEU A 253 -18.91 -2.28 -9.53
CA LEU A 253 -17.48 -2.15 -9.25
C LEU A 253 -17.03 -3.09 -8.13
N GLY A 254 -17.78 -3.16 -7.03
CA GLY A 254 -17.47 -4.09 -5.94
C GLY A 254 -17.56 -5.57 -6.36
N ALA A 255 -18.51 -5.92 -7.24
CA ALA A 255 -18.57 -7.26 -7.81
C ALA A 255 -17.37 -7.55 -8.72
N ARG A 256 -16.91 -6.54 -9.49
CA ARG A 256 -15.69 -6.66 -10.31
C ARG A 256 -14.45 -6.79 -9.42
N ALA A 257 -14.33 -6.02 -8.34
CA ALA A 257 -13.23 -6.14 -7.38
C ALA A 257 -13.16 -7.54 -6.77
N SER A 258 -14.32 -8.10 -6.36
CA SER A 258 -14.41 -9.48 -5.84
C SER A 258 -14.01 -10.53 -6.88
N GLU A 259 -14.47 -10.37 -8.12
CA GLU A 259 -14.12 -11.29 -9.21
C GLU A 259 -12.65 -11.20 -9.56
N PHE A 260 -12.11 -9.99 -9.70
CA PHE A 260 -10.71 -9.74 -10.06
C PHE A 260 -9.77 -10.28 -8.98
N THR A 261 -10.05 -10.01 -7.70
CA THR A 261 -9.30 -10.60 -6.57
C THR A 261 -9.26 -12.12 -6.67
N ARG A 262 -10.41 -12.76 -6.88
CA ARG A 262 -10.47 -14.22 -7.01
C ARG A 262 -9.67 -14.73 -8.22
N GLN A 263 -9.70 -14.02 -9.34
CA GLN A 263 -8.93 -14.37 -10.54
C GLN A 263 -7.43 -14.29 -10.29
N LEU A 264 -6.94 -13.19 -9.70
CA LEU A 264 -5.51 -12.96 -9.49
C LEU A 264 -4.93 -13.88 -8.42
N THR A 265 -5.70 -14.21 -7.40
CA THR A 265 -5.27 -15.05 -6.26
C THR A 265 -5.51 -16.54 -6.47
N GLY A 266 -5.99 -16.97 -7.64
CA GLY A 266 -6.33 -18.38 -7.88
C GLY A 266 -7.49 -18.88 -7.01
N GLY A 267 -8.41 -17.99 -6.65
CA GLY A 267 -9.59 -18.30 -5.84
C GLY A 267 -9.38 -18.25 -4.33
N GLN A 268 -8.18 -17.92 -3.84
CA GLN A 268 -7.86 -17.89 -2.41
C GLN A 268 -8.21 -16.57 -1.74
N GLY A 269 -8.10 -15.44 -2.45
CA GLY A 269 -8.37 -14.11 -1.90
C GLY A 269 -9.85 -13.78 -1.81
N VAL A 270 -10.20 -13.02 -0.78
CA VAL A 270 -11.56 -12.53 -0.50
C VAL A 270 -11.52 -11.02 -0.33
N TYR A 271 -11.95 -10.29 -1.34
CA TYR A 271 -12.01 -8.83 -1.29
C TYR A 271 -12.96 -8.31 -0.21
N CYS A 272 -12.45 -7.49 0.69
CA CYS A 272 -13.29 -6.79 1.66
C CYS A 272 -12.92 -5.32 1.91
N MET A 273 -11.67 -4.90 1.69
CA MET A 273 -11.22 -3.53 1.91
C MET A 273 -10.70 -2.91 0.63
N THR A 274 -11.06 -1.65 0.33
CA THR A 274 -10.53 -0.90 -0.81
C THR A 274 -9.83 0.36 -0.31
N GLN A 275 -8.63 0.62 -0.83
CA GLN A 275 -7.73 1.69 -0.43
C GLN A 275 -6.81 2.09 -1.59
N GLN A 276 -5.83 2.98 -1.36
CA GLN A 276 -5.07 3.61 -2.43
C GLN A 276 -3.55 3.35 -2.37
N GLU A 277 -2.99 2.50 -1.46
CA GLU A 277 -1.54 2.52 -1.21
C GLU A 277 -0.86 1.15 -1.09
N ASP A 278 -1.58 0.08 -0.72
CA ASP A 278 -0.96 -1.16 -0.25
C ASP A 278 -0.02 -1.80 -1.27
N ASN A 279 -0.45 -1.91 -2.54
CA ASN A 279 0.37 -2.50 -3.58
C ASN A 279 1.64 -1.68 -3.85
N ALA A 280 1.52 -0.35 -3.84
CA ALA A 280 2.65 0.55 -4.05
C ALA A 280 3.66 0.49 -2.89
N THR A 281 3.17 0.46 -1.65
CA THR A 281 4.00 0.29 -0.46
C THR A 281 4.72 -1.06 -0.48
N PHE A 282 3.98 -2.14 -0.78
CA PHE A 282 4.56 -3.48 -0.80
C PHE A 282 5.58 -3.65 -1.94
N GLU A 283 5.34 -3.08 -3.14
CA GLU A 283 6.35 -3.12 -4.21
C GLU A 283 7.61 -2.35 -3.84
N ALA A 284 7.50 -1.20 -3.18
CA ALA A 284 8.66 -0.47 -2.68
C ALA A 284 9.47 -1.33 -1.69
N LEU A 285 8.81 -2.00 -0.74
CA LEU A 285 9.44 -2.95 0.17
C LEU A 285 10.03 -4.16 -0.57
N SER A 286 9.37 -4.66 -1.63
CA SER A 286 9.88 -5.76 -2.46
C SER A 286 11.20 -5.40 -3.13
N ARG A 287 11.32 -4.17 -3.64
CA ARG A 287 12.58 -3.64 -4.21
C ARG A 287 13.67 -3.54 -3.15
N ALA A 288 13.31 -3.05 -1.96
CA ALA A 288 14.22 -2.96 -0.83
C ALA A 288 14.67 -4.35 -0.33
N ALA A 289 13.79 -5.35 -0.34
CA ALA A 289 14.13 -6.72 0.01
C ALA A 289 15.13 -7.36 -0.97
N ARG A 290 14.97 -7.12 -2.27
CA ARG A 290 15.97 -7.52 -3.28
C ARG A 290 17.35 -6.90 -3.03
N ALA A 291 17.37 -5.72 -2.42
CA ALA A 291 18.59 -5.03 -1.98
C ALA A 291 19.01 -5.39 -0.53
N GLN A 292 18.38 -6.39 0.08
CA GLN A 292 18.66 -6.87 1.44
C GLN A 292 18.51 -5.78 2.53
N ARG A 293 17.61 -4.82 2.30
CA ARG A 293 17.33 -3.72 3.24
C ARG A 293 16.19 -4.05 4.20
N VAL A 294 15.25 -4.90 3.80
CA VAL A 294 14.07 -5.33 4.56
C VAL A 294 13.80 -6.82 4.34
N ASP A 295 12.93 -7.40 5.15
CA ASP A 295 12.43 -8.77 5.03
C ASP A 295 10.91 -8.74 4.77
N LEU A 296 10.47 -9.24 3.61
CA LEU A 296 9.04 -9.24 3.23
C LEU A 296 8.19 -10.16 4.10
N ASP A 297 8.77 -11.16 4.74
CA ASP A 297 8.05 -12.03 5.68
C ASP A 297 7.60 -11.29 6.96
N ARG A 298 8.03 -10.03 7.12
CA ARG A 298 7.74 -9.17 8.26
C ARG A 298 6.77 -8.03 7.94
N VAL A 299 6.01 -8.13 6.85
CA VAL A 299 5.03 -7.12 6.44
C VAL A 299 3.62 -7.61 6.75
N ALA A 300 2.88 -6.84 7.55
CA ALA A 300 1.47 -7.03 7.84
C ALA A 300 0.66 -5.83 7.36
N VAL A 301 -0.57 -6.08 6.89
CA VAL A 301 -1.50 -5.04 6.44
C VAL A 301 -2.78 -5.12 7.24
N LEU A 302 -3.15 -3.99 7.84
CA LEU A 302 -4.36 -3.79 8.61
C LEU A 302 -5.16 -2.63 8.02
N ARG A 303 -6.37 -2.90 7.57
CA ARG A 303 -7.28 -1.86 7.08
C ARG A 303 -8.56 -1.81 7.92
N ALA A 304 -9.08 -0.61 8.21
CA ALA A 304 -10.31 -0.44 8.96
C ALA A 304 -11.37 0.31 8.14
N GLY A 305 -12.59 -0.24 8.10
CA GLY A 305 -13.68 0.27 7.26
C GLY A 305 -14.21 1.62 7.73
N SER A 306 -14.01 2.68 6.94
CA SER A 306 -14.54 4.04 7.23
C SER A 306 -15.89 4.31 6.59
N ASP A 307 -16.20 3.63 5.50
CA ASP A 307 -17.42 3.76 4.70
C ASP A 307 -17.68 2.47 3.92
N PHE A 308 -18.89 2.28 3.42
CA PHE A 308 -19.18 1.17 2.53
C PHE A 308 -18.82 1.48 1.08
N ASP A 309 -18.23 0.52 0.38
CA ASP A 309 -17.84 0.62 -1.03
C ASP A 309 -19.03 0.65 -2.00
N ARG A 310 -20.24 0.41 -1.51
CA ARG A 310 -21.48 0.36 -2.31
C ARG A 310 -22.70 0.73 -1.50
N PRO A 311 -23.78 1.24 -2.16
CA PRO A 311 -24.99 1.67 -1.47
C PRO A 311 -25.82 0.48 -0.94
N TYR A 312 -26.62 0.74 0.11
CA TYR A 312 -27.72 -0.13 0.51
C TYR A 312 -28.86 -0.13 -0.52
N ALA A 313 -29.86 -0.98 -0.33
CA ALA A 313 -31.01 -1.05 -1.23
C ALA A 313 -31.83 0.26 -1.20
N GLY A 314 -31.97 0.89 -2.36
CA GLY A 314 -32.71 2.17 -2.51
C GLY A 314 -31.82 3.42 -2.49
N GLU A 315 -30.56 3.32 -2.10
CA GLU A 315 -29.58 4.40 -2.25
C GLU A 315 -28.92 4.37 -3.64
N SER A 316 -28.60 5.53 -4.21
CA SER A 316 -27.83 5.61 -5.44
C SER A 316 -26.32 5.53 -5.20
N ASN A 317 -25.54 5.09 -6.21
CA ASN A 317 -24.08 5.09 -6.11
C ASN A 317 -23.53 6.50 -5.85
N ALA A 318 -24.10 7.52 -6.48
CA ALA A 318 -23.70 8.91 -6.27
C ALA A 318 -23.98 9.37 -4.84
N ALA A 319 -25.12 9.02 -4.26
CA ALA A 319 -25.43 9.37 -2.87
C ALA A 319 -24.48 8.68 -1.90
N ASN A 320 -24.16 7.41 -2.09
CA ASN A 320 -23.21 6.68 -1.27
C ASN A 320 -21.80 7.30 -1.32
N LEU A 321 -21.28 7.59 -2.53
CA LEU A 321 -19.96 8.16 -2.70
C LEU A 321 -19.87 9.60 -2.16
N LEU A 322 -20.80 10.46 -2.55
CA LEU A 322 -20.73 11.89 -2.23
C LEU A 322 -21.06 12.19 -0.74
N ASN A 323 -21.74 11.27 -0.06
CA ASN A 323 -22.09 11.40 1.35
C ASN A 323 -21.34 10.38 2.25
N TYR A 324 -20.22 9.84 1.83
CA TYR A 324 -19.47 8.83 2.58
C TYR A 324 -19.22 9.25 4.06
N ALA A 325 -18.89 10.51 4.30
CA ALA A 325 -18.66 11.04 5.63
C ALA A 325 -19.90 10.94 6.55
N SER A 326 -21.12 10.94 5.98
CA SER A 326 -22.37 10.79 6.73
C SER A 326 -22.59 9.37 7.25
N GLN A 327 -21.82 8.40 6.81
CA GLN A 327 -21.87 7.02 7.30
C GLN A 327 -21.28 6.87 8.73
N GLY A 328 -20.50 7.85 9.20
CA GLY A 328 -20.01 7.92 10.58
C GLY A 328 -18.88 6.95 10.92
N GLY A 329 -18.30 6.27 9.93
CA GLY A 329 -17.27 5.26 10.15
C GLY A 329 -15.86 5.80 10.32
N PHE A 330 -15.58 7.05 9.96
CA PHE A 330 -14.24 7.62 9.99
C PHE A 330 -13.59 7.54 11.39
N ALA A 331 -14.23 8.03 12.44
CA ALA A 331 -13.67 8.02 13.78
C ALA A 331 -13.53 6.58 14.37
N PRO A 332 -14.54 5.70 14.28
CA PRO A 332 -14.35 4.29 14.65
C PRO A 332 -13.23 3.59 13.88
N ALA A 333 -13.10 3.82 12.57
CA ALA A 333 -12.06 3.18 11.78
C ALA A 333 -10.67 3.58 12.27
N LEU A 334 -10.41 4.87 12.48
CA LEU A 334 -9.14 5.36 13.05
C LEU A 334 -8.83 4.74 14.41
N GLU A 335 -9.81 4.71 15.32
CA GLU A 335 -9.65 4.09 16.63
C GLU A 335 -9.37 2.59 16.54
N ASN A 336 -10.01 1.90 15.60
CA ASN A 336 -9.90 0.47 15.42
C ASN A 336 -8.60 0.02 14.75
N LEU A 337 -7.91 0.90 14.02
CA LEU A 337 -6.51 0.66 13.61
C LEU A 337 -5.62 0.45 14.83
N TYR A 338 -5.78 1.28 15.86
CA TYR A 338 -5.01 1.12 17.09
C TYR A 338 -5.47 -0.11 17.88
N ARG A 339 -6.77 -0.28 18.10
CA ARG A 339 -7.30 -1.40 18.91
C ARG A 339 -6.93 -2.75 18.34
N ALA A 340 -7.01 -2.93 17.03
CA ALA A 340 -6.67 -4.19 16.37
C ALA A 340 -5.15 -4.34 16.11
N GLY A 341 -4.44 -3.25 15.82
CA GLY A 341 -3.03 -3.29 15.44
C GLY A 341 -2.07 -3.26 16.63
N HIS A 342 -2.39 -2.49 17.67
CA HIS A 342 -1.50 -2.34 18.83
C HIS A 342 -1.15 -3.65 19.55
N PRO A 343 -2.05 -4.64 19.72
CA PRO A 343 -1.69 -5.92 20.30
C PRO A 343 -0.53 -6.63 19.58
N LEU A 344 -0.50 -6.58 18.25
CA LEU A 344 0.63 -7.11 17.48
C LEU A 344 1.92 -6.33 17.74
N VAL A 345 1.87 -4.99 17.70
CA VAL A 345 3.02 -4.12 17.97
C VAL A 345 3.59 -4.42 19.36
N GLN A 346 2.74 -4.47 20.37
CA GLN A 346 3.12 -4.75 21.75
C GLN A 346 3.73 -6.15 21.90
N THR A 347 3.14 -7.17 21.27
CA THR A 347 3.67 -8.54 21.29
C THR A 347 5.06 -8.62 20.68
N ILE A 348 5.27 -8.03 19.50
CA ILE A 348 6.58 -7.99 18.84
C ILE A 348 7.63 -7.31 19.74
N VAL A 349 7.29 -6.16 20.32
CA VAL A 349 8.23 -5.38 21.16
C VAL A 349 8.56 -6.12 22.45
N SER A 350 7.53 -6.61 23.17
CA SER A 350 7.71 -7.26 24.48
C SER A 350 8.42 -8.62 24.39
N HIS A 351 8.26 -9.32 23.26
CA HIS A 351 8.86 -10.65 23.04
C HIS A 351 9.90 -10.59 21.91
N TRP A 352 10.64 -9.48 21.81
CA TRP A 352 11.58 -9.26 20.72
C TRP A 352 12.61 -10.38 20.55
N SER A 353 13.07 -10.99 21.63
CA SER A 353 13.99 -12.15 21.57
C SER A 353 13.45 -13.33 20.77
N GLU A 354 12.12 -13.49 20.70
CA GLU A 354 11.46 -14.55 19.95
C GLU A 354 11.14 -14.09 18.51
N TRP A 355 10.84 -12.79 18.33
CA TRP A 355 10.41 -12.22 17.05
C TRP A 355 11.55 -11.72 16.16
N GLN A 356 12.72 -11.41 16.74
CA GLN A 356 13.84 -10.84 15.98
C GLN A 356 14.35 -11.71 14.82
N ASP A 357 14.15 -13.03 14.87
CA ASP A 357 14.62 -13.96 13.85
C ASP A 357 13.47 -14.50 12.96
N GLY A 358 12.28 -13.93 13.06
CA GLY A 358 11.09 -14.25 12.26
C GLY A 358 9.85 -14.45 13.12
N VAL A 359 8.72 -14.76 12.47
CA VAL A 359 7.46 -15.03 13.17
C VAL A 359 7.59 -16.35 13.94
N PRO A 360 7.38 -16.36 15.29
CA PRO A 360 7.46 -17.57 16.09
C PRO A 360 6.50 -18.66 15.61
N SER A 361 6.87 -19.93 15.78
CA SER A 361 6.02 -21.08 15.38
C SER A 361 4.74 -21.18 16.22
N SER A 362 4.78 -20.66 17.44
CA SER A 362 3.62 -20.51 18.34
C SER A 362 3.75 -19.13 18.98
N PRO A 363 3.11 -18.08 18.42
CA PRO A 363 3.16 -16.76 19.05
C PRO A 363 2.52 -16.85 20.44
N ALA A 364 3.21 -16.27 21.44
CA ALA A 364 2.70 -16.20 22.79
C ALA A 364 1.33 -15.52 22.77
N SER A 365 0.32 -16.16 23.39
CA SER A 365 -0.98 -15.53 23.60
C SER A 365 -0.79 -14.24 24.41
N SER A 366 -1.44 -13.16 23.98
CA SER A 366 -1.43 -11.89 24.74
C SER A 366 -1.67 -12.14 26.24
N PRO A 367 -0.92 -11.51 27.14
CA PRO A 367 -1.29 -11.54 28.55
C PRO A 367 -2.68 -10.94 28.69
N ARG A 368 -3.58 -11.69 29.34
CA ARG A 368 -4.97 -11.29 29.66
C ARG A 368 -5.01 -10.10 30.60
#